data_db89ce960625364f3f619154b49e7e3e
#
_entry.id   db89ce960625364f3f619154b49e7e3e
#
_cell.length_a   1.000
_cell.length_b   1.000
_cell.length_c   1.000
_cell.angle_alpha   90.00
_cell.angle_beta   90.00
_cell.angle_gamma   90.00
#
_symmetry.space_group_name_H-M   'P 1'
#
loop_
_entity.id
_entity.type
_entity.pdbx_description
1 polymer ?
#
loop_
_entity_poly.entity_id
_entity_poly.type
_entity_poly.pdbx_seq_one_letter_code
_entity_poly.pdbx_strand_id
1 'polypeptide(L)'
;MSQIPWWGLPLIAALFALAGAATAQLVSARTDYLLRRRRRTKRWYAERKAAYVELLAVFERDVYRLRAAFEAGDKPASGLAYVDEVGPALMQVRLLATGPVRSAAIAVHLLLQKLHGEMNPSAVPGVRPETHFRELLAQVPLVMQQFEAEIRVELGIETDPPQSLNGGRRGRQLLRRVPASREEESGVTG
;
A
#
# COMPACT_ATOMS: atom_id res chain seq x y z
N MET A 1 66.99 19.96 -24.46
CA MET A 1 66.26 19.72 -23.18
C MET A 1 65.37 20.92 -22.94
N SER A 2 64.07 20.83 -23.16
CA SER A 2 63.12 21.92 -22.96
C SER A 2 62.87 22.09 -21.45
N GLN A 3 63.41 23.18 -20.89
CA GLN A 3 63.15 23.54 -19.50
C GLN A 3 61.67 23.87 -19.31
N ILE A 4 60.97 23.10 -18.54
CA ILE A 4 59.59 23.41 -18.14
C ILE A 4 59.68 24.71 -17.33
N PRO A 5 58.94 25.77 -17.74
CA PRO A 5 58.97 27.03 -17.00
C PRO A 5 58.46 26.78 -15.56
N TRP A 6 59.11 27.41 -14.59
CA TRP A 6 58.87 27.24 -13.14
C TRP A 6 57.41 27.41 -12.71
N TRP A 7 56.59 28.14 -13.48
CA TRP A 7 55.15 28.34 -13.27
C TRP A 7 54.27 27.20 -13.86
N GLY A 8 54.81 26.30 -14.66
CA GLY A 8 54.05 25.24 -15.28
C GLY A 8 53.51 24.20 -14.28
N LEU A 9 54.31 23.86 -13.29
CA LEU A 9 53.94 22.90 -12.24
C LEU A 9 52.78 23.39 -11.34
N PRO A 10 52.77 24.63 -10.81
CA PRO A 10 51.66 25.15 -10.04
C PRO A 10 50.37 25.31 -10.86
N LEU A 11 50.46 25.59 -12.14
CA LEU A 11 49.28 25.71 -13.02
C LEU A 11 48.64 24.38 -13.27
N ILE A 12 49.40 23.32 -13.49
CA ILE A 12 48.88 21.94 -13.62
C ILE A 12 48.24 21.51 -12.30
N ALA A 13 48.87 21.77 -11.15
CA ALA A 13 48.29 21.44 -9.85
C ALA A 13 46.96 22.16 -9.60
N ALA A 14 46.85 23.45 -9.98
CA ALA A 14 45.62 24.22 -9.87
C ALA A 14 44.48 23.65 -10.76
N LEU A 15 44.79 23.23 -11.97
CA LEU A 15 43.83 22.61 -12.87
C LEU A 15 43.33 21.29 -12.31
N PHE A 16 44.18 20.43 -11.78
CA PHE A 16 43.76 19.18 -11.13
C PHE A 16 42.93 19.42 -9.87
N ALA A 17 43.28 20.42 -9.06
CA ALA A 17 42.49 20.78 -7.88
C ALA A 17 41.10 21.28 -8.27
N LEU A 18 41.00 22.08 -9.32
CA LEU A 18 39.71 22.60 -9.83
C LEU A 18 38.84 21.46 -10.43
N ALA A 19 39.46 20.56 -11.20
CA ALA A 19 38.78 19.38 -11.74
C ALA A 19 38.32 18.44 -10.61
N GLY A 20 39.14 18.24 -9.59
CA GLY A 20 38.77 17.43 -8.41
C GLY A 20 37.63 18.06 -7.60
N ALA A 21 37.65 19.37 -7.40
CA ALA A 21 36.54 20.07 -6.74
C ALA A 21 35.24 20.01 -7.54
N ALA A 22 35.31 20.19 -8.86
CA ALA A 22 34.13 20.10 -9.73
C ALA A 22 33.51 18.69 -9.72
N THR A 23 34.34 17.64 -9.81
CA THR A 23 33.85 16.25 -9.75
C THR A 23 33.26 15.91 -8.38
N ALA A 24 33.88 16.36 -7.27
CA ALA A 24 33.35 16.18 -5.93
C ALA A 24 31.99 16.85 -5.75
N GLN A 25 31.80 18.07 -6.27
CA GLN A 25 30.52 18.77 -6.22
C GLN A 25 29.43 18.07 -7.04
N LEU A 26 29.78 17.57 -8.24
CA LEU A 26 28.83 16.81 -9.06
C LEU A 26 28.36 15.51 -8.39
N VAL A 27 29.29 14.77 -7.78
CA VAL A 27 28.98 13.55 -7.04
C VAL A 27 28.10 13.85 -5.83
N SER A 28 28.44 14.89 -5.06
CA SER A 28 27.64 15.33 -3.90
C SER A 28 26.24 15.76 -4.31
N ALA A 29 26.09 16.58 -5.35
CA ALA A 29 24.79 17.02 -5.84
C ALA A 29 23.92 15.85 -6.31
N ARG A 30 24.52 14.85 -6.99
CA ARG A 30 23.82 13.66 -7.45
C ARG A 30 23.36 12.76 -6.30
N THR A 31 24.20 12.55 -5.29
CA THR A 31 23.85 11.78 -4.10
C THR A 31 22.75 12.45 -3.29
N ASP A 32 22.82 13.77 -3.10
CA ASP A 32 21.78 14.55 -2.42
C ASP A 32 20.44 14.48 -3.15
N TYR A 33 20.45 14.58 -4.49
CA TYR A 33 19.22 14.42 -5.29
C TYR A 33 18.58 13.05 -5.11
N LEU A 34 19.38 11.97 -5.17
CA LEU A 34 18.89 10.61 -4.97
C LEU A 34 18.36 10.36 -3.55
N LEU A 35 19.03 10.90 -2.53
CA LEU A 35 18.60 10.82 -1.14
C LEU A 35 17.29 11.59 -0.91
N ARG A 36 17.17 12.80 -1.46
CA ARG A 36 15.94 13.60 -1.38
C ARG A 36 14.77 12.90 -2.07
N ARG A 37 15.00 12.27 -3.24
CA ARG A 37 13.99 11.49 -3.94
C ARG A 37 13.52 10.30 -3.12
N ARG A 38 14.45 9.53 -2.53
CA ARG A 38 14.12 8.39 -1.65
C ARG A 38 13.35 8.81 -0.40
N ARG A 39 13.71 9.94 0.21
CA ARG A 39 13.00 10.49 1.38
C ARG A 39 11.59 10.90 1.02
N ARG A 40 11.38 11.56 -0.12
CA ARG A 40 10.04 11.92 -0.61
C ARG A 40 9.17 10.68 -0.81
N THR A 41 9.68 9.65 -1.49
CA THR A 41 8.92 8.41 -1.72
C THR A 41 8.50 7.73 -0.42
N LYS A 42 9.43 7.62 0.56
CA LYS A 42 9.12 7.05 1.88
C LYS A 42 8.07 7.87 2.65
N ARG A 43 8.15 9.20 2.58
CA ARG A 43 7.18 10.09 3.22
C ARG A 43 5.79 9.94 2.61
N TRP A 44 5.68 9.96 1.28
CA TRP A 44 4.42 9.73 0.58
C TRP A 44 3.78 8.38 0.90
N TYR A 45 4.59 7.33 1.01
CA TYR A 45 4.12 6.01 1.42
C TYR A 45 3.55 6.03 2.84
N ALA A 46 4.26 6.66 3.78
CA ALA A 46 3.80 6.76 5.17
C ALA A 46 2.51 7.59 5.29
N GLU A 47 2.40 8.70 4.57
CA GLU A 47 1.22 9.56 4.54
C GLU A 47 0.00 8.81 3.97
N ARG A 48 0.15 8.08 2.86
CA ARG A 48 -0.92 7.24 2.29
C ARG A 48 -1.36 6.16 3.26
N LYS A 49 -0.40 5.41 3.81
CA LYS A 49 -0.70 4.35 4.78
C LYS A 49 -1.48 4.90 5.97
N ALA A 50 -1.09 6.04 6.52
CA ALA A 50 -1.78 6.67 7.64
C ALA A 50 -3.23 7.05 7.26
N ALA A 51 -3.43 7.69 6.10
CA ALA A 51 -4.75 8.06 5.61
C ALA A 51 -5.67 6.84 5.39
N TYR A 52 -5.14 5.72 4.89
CA TYR A 52 -5.92 4.50 4.69
C TYR A 52 -6.33 3.85 6.02
N VAL A 53 -5.40 3.76 6.97
CA VAL A 53 -5.69 3.21 8.30
C VAL A 53 -6.72 4.07 9.04
N GLU A 54 -6.61 5.40 8.94
CA GLU A 54 -7.57 6.33 9.55
C GLU A 54 -8.97 6.14 8.94
N LEU A 55 -9.09 6.11 7.62
CA LEU A 55 -10.39 5.93 6.96
C LEU A 55 -11.01 4.57 7.26
N LEU A 56 -10.22 3.48 7.25
CA LEU A 56 -10.69 2.15 7.64
C LEU A 56 -11.22 2.15 9.07
N ALA A 57 -10.49 2.75 10.01
CA ALA A 57 -10.92 2.82 11.41
C ALA A 57 -12.22 3.62 11.59
N VAL A 58 -12.42 4.70 10.81
CA VAL A 58 -13.68 5.46 10.80
C VAL A 58 -14.82 4.59 10.26
N PHE A 59 -14.62 3.89 9.15
CA PHE A 59 -15.64 3.01 8.57
C PHE A 59 -16.02 1.87 9.51
N GLU A 60 -15.06 1.16 10.10
CA GLU A 60 -15.32 0.07 11.04
C GLU A 60 -16.10 0.55 12.28
N ARG A 61 -15.71 1.72 12.82
CA ARG A 61 -16.40 2.32 13.97
C ARG A 61 -17.83 2.66 13.64
N ASP A 62 -18.10 3.20 12.45
CA ASP A 62 -19.44 3.54 12.03
C ASP A 62 -20.31 2.29 11.79
N VAL A 63 -19.77 1.26 11.14
CA VAL A 63 -20.44 -0.04 10.99
C VAL A 63 -20.82 -0.64 12.33
N TYR A 64 -19.91 -0.59 13.31
CA TYR A 64 -20.18 -1.08 14.66
C TYR A 64 -21.32 -0.29 15.33
N ARG A 65 -21.30 1.04 15.22
CA ARG A 65 -22.36 1.92 15.79
C ARG A 65 -23.73 1.65 15.14
N LEU A 66 -23.76 1.52 13.80
CA LEU A 66 -24.99 1.21 13.07
C LEU A 66 -25.57 -0.14 13.48
N ARG A 67 -24.72 -1.16 13.62
CA ARG A 67 -25.13 -2.49 14.07
C ARG A 67 -25.69 -2.44 15.50
N ALA A 68 -24.95 -1.82 16.41
CA ALA A 68 -25.37 -1.69 17.81
C ALA A 68 -26.70 -0.92 17.93
N ALA A 69 -26.87 0.19 17.22
CA ALA A 69 -28.11 0.96 17.20
C ALA A 69 -29.29 0.14 16.64
N PHE A 70 -29.05 -0.63 15.56
CA PHE A 70 -30.07 -1.50 14.99
C PHE A 70 -30.52 -2.61 15.94
N GLU A 71 -29.56 -3.26 16.63
CA GLU A 71 -29.83 -4.33 17.62
C GLU A 71 -30.56 -3.79 18.86
N ALA A 72 -30.25 -2.55 19.28
CA ALA A 72 -30.90 -1.90 20.41
C ALA A 72 -32.27 -1.31 20.04
N GLY A 73 -32.62 -1.21 18.77
CA GLY A 73 -33.82 -0.51 18.29
C GLY A 73 -33.70 1.01 18.44
N ASP A 74 -32.48 1.52 18.61
CA ASP A 74 -32.18 2.94 18.77
C ASP A 74 -32.03 3.65 17.41
N LYS A 75 -32.25 4.97 17.43
CA LYS A 75 -31.91 5.78 16.26
C LYS A 75 -30.40 5.98 16.21
N PRO A 76 -29.74 5.72 15.05
CA PRO A 76 -28.33 6.01 14.90
C PRO A 76 -28.07 7.50 15.03
N ALA A 77 -26.82 7.87 15.26
CA ALA A 77 -26.37 9.24 15.11
C ALA A 77 -26.82 9.79 13.75
N SER A 78 -27.11 11.08 13.68
CA SER A 78 -27.60 11.69 12.43
C SER A 78 -26.60 11.42 11.29
N GLY A 79 -27.11 11.23 10.07
CA GLY A 79 -26.25 11.05 8.89
C GLY A 79 -25.28 12.23 8.68
N LEU A 80 -25.60 13.43 9.21
CA LEU A 80 -24.69 14.57 9.22
C LEU A 80 -23.48 14.31 10.13
N ALA A 81 -23.67 13.76 11.32
CA ALA A 81 -22.57 13.44 12.22
C ALA A 81 -21.61 12.41 11.59
N TYR A 82 -22.14 11.45 10.85
CA TYR A 82 -21.31 10.52 10.05
C TYR A 82 -20.50 11.26 8.98
N VAL A 83 -21.13 12.16 8.22
CA VAL A 83 -20.43 12.92 7.16
C VAL A 83 -19.34 13.81 7.76
N ASP A 84 -19.58 14.43 8.91
CA ASP A 84 -18.58 15.25 9.61
C ASP A 84 -17.38 14.40 10.10
N GLU A 85 -17.63 13.18 10.57
CA GLU A 85 -16.58 12.27 11.04
C GLU A 85 -15.76 11.66 9.88
N VAL A 86 -16.43 11.22 8.80
CA VAL A 86 -15.77 10.57 7.67
C VAL A 86 -15.14 11.55 6.69
N GLY A 87 -15.68 12.74 6.58
CA GLY A 87 -15.31 13.74 5.57
C GLY A 87 -13.81 14.03 5.50
N PRO A 88 -13.14 14.38 6.60
CA PRO A 88 -11.71 14.67 6.61
C PRO A 88 -10.86 13.48 6.15
N ALA A 89 -11.12 12.27 6.67
CA ALA A 89 -10.36 11.06 6.31
C ALA A 89 -10.60 10.65 4.84
N LEU A 90 -11.85 10.73 4.38
CA LEU A 90 -12.20 10.47 2.98
C LEU A 90 -11.53 11.47 2.03
N MET A 91 -11.47 12.75 2.42
CA MET A 91 -10.81 13.78 1.62
C MET A 91 -9.31 13.51 1.50
N GLN A 92 -8.62 13.10 2.57
CA GLN A 92 -7.23 12.71 2.53
C GLN A 92 -7.00 11.56 1.55
N VAL A 93 -7.82 10.50 1.62
CA VAL A 93 -7.75 9.39 0.69
C VAL A 93 -8.00 9.83 -0.76
N ARG A 94 -8.99 10.70 -1.00
CA ARG A 94 -9.26 11.24 -2.34
C ARG A 94 -8.10 12.01 -2.94
N LEU A 95 -7.29 12.68 -2.12
CA LEU A 95 -6.12 13.45 -2.56
C LEU A 95 -4.88 12.58 -2.77
N LEU A 96 -4.70 11.54 -1.94
CA LEU A 96 -3.46 10.76 -1.89
C LEU A 96 -3.53 9.44 -2.66
N ALA A 97 -4.73 8.86 -2.80
CA ALA A 97 -4.93 7.53 -3.36
C ALA A 97 -4.99 7.51 -4.89
N THR A 98 -4.61 6.37 -5.46
CA THR A 98 -4.84 6.06 -6.87
C THR A 98 -6.33 5.87 -7.19
N GLY A 99 -6.68 5.82 -8.48
CA GLY A 99 -8.06 5.65 -8.93
C GLY A 99 -8.79 4.47 -8.29
N PRO A 100 -8.23 3.25 -8.33
CA PRO A 100 -8.87 2.06 -7.77
C PRO A 100 -9.19 2.18 -6.27
N VAL A 101 -8.20 2.56 -5.46
CA VAL A 101 -8.39 2.74 -4.00
C VAL A 101 -9.42 3.83 -3.71
N ARG A 102 -9.37 4.94 -4.43
CA ARG A 102 -10.36 6.03 -4.28
C ARG A 102 -11.76 5.57 -4.62
N SER A 103 -11.95 4.81 -5.70
CA SER A 103 -13.26 4.28 -6.11
C SER A 103 -13.81 3.30 -5.09
N ALA A 104 -12.97 2.41 -4.56
CA ALA A 104 -13.35 1.47 -3.52
C ALA A 104 -13.75 2.18 -2.21
N ALA A 105 -12.99 3.22 -1.78
CA ALA A 105 -13.33 4.03 -0.62
C ALA A 105 -14.69 4.74 -0.77
N ILE A 106 -14.97 5.28 -1.96
CA ILE A 106 -16.26 5.91 -2.26
C ILE A 106 -17.39 4.87 -2.23
N ALA A 107 -17.16 3.65 -2.71
CA ALA A 107 -18.16 2.59 -2.67
C ALA A 107 -18.55 2.22 -1.23
N VAL A 108 -17.57 2.10 -0.31
CA VAL A 108 -17.84 1.91 1.12
C VAL A 108 -18.65 3.08 1.67
N HIS A 109 -18.22 4.31 1.40
CA HIS A 109 -18.88 5.52 1.89
C HIS A 109 -20.36 5.59 1.45
N LEU A 110 -20.65 5.31 0.17
CA LEU A 110 -22.02 5.32 -0.36
C LEU A 110 -22.89 4.23 0.27
N LEU A 111 -22.31 3.03 0.52
CA LEU A 111 -23.03 1.96 1.21
C LEU A 111 -23.37 2.35 2.65
N LEU A 112 -22.45 2.98 3.39
CA LEU A 112 -22.72 3.46 4.75
C LEU A 112 -23.73 4.60 4.77
N GLN A 113 -23.67 5.55 3.83
CA GLN A 113 -24.71 6.59 3.70
C GLN A 113 -26.08 5.97 3.46
N LYS A 114 -26.18 4.93 2.63
CA LYS A 114 -27.43 4.22 2.38
C LYS A 114 -27.93 3.54 3.65
N LEU A 115 -27.07 2.90 4.43
CA LEU A 115 -27.40 2.29 5.71
C LEU A 115 -27.94 3.33 6.71
N HIS A 116 -27.33 4.52 6.82
CA HIS A 116 -27.84 5.62 7.63
C HIS A 116 -29.21 6.09 7.16
N GLY A 117 -29.46 6.13 5.84
CA GLY A 117 -30.75 6.48 5.26
C GLY A 117 -31.86 5.50 5.62
N GLU A 118 -31.56 4.20 5.59
CA GLU A 118 -32.55 3.14 5.91
C GLU A 118 -32.94 3.10 7.40
N MET A 119 -32.07 3.52 8.29
CA MET A 119 -32.39 3.65 9.71
C MET A 119 -33.21 4.91 10.05
N ASN A 120 -33.35 5.82 9.09
CA ASN A 120 -34.20 7.02 9.27
C ASN A 120 -35.59 6.72 8.70
N PRO A 121 -36.68 6.78 9.48
CA PRO A 121 -38.01 6.25 9.12
C PRO A 121 -38.80 7.08 8.09
N SER A 122 -38.13 7.62 7.08
CA SER A 122 -38.80 8.11 5.87
C SER A 122 -39.18 6.92 5.00
N ALA A 123 -39.94 5.97 5.58
CA ALA A 123 -40.20 4.67 5.01
C ALA A 123 -40.93 4.79 3.67
N VAL A 124 -40.34 4.21 2.65
CA VAL A 124 -41.04 3.83 1.40
C VAL A 124 -42.12 2.85 1.76
N PRO A 125 -43.40 3.14 1.46
CA PRO A 125 -44.51 2.22 1.79
C PRO A 125 -44.30 0.86 1.11
N GLY A 126 -44.30 -0.22 1.90
CA GLY A 126 -44.32 -1.60 1.38
C GLY A 126 -43.04 -2.42 1.54
N VAL A 127 -41.91 -1.80 1.94
CA VAL A 127 -40.67 -2.53 2.26
C VAL A 127 -40.53 -2.61 3.77
N ARG A 128 -40.26 -3.80 4.31
CA ARG A 128 -39.88 -3.90 5.73
C ARG A 128 -38.48 -3.35 5.91
N PRO A 129 -38.29 -2.21 6.57
CA PRO A 129 -36.96 -1.55 6.67
C PRO A 129 -35.91 -2.45 7.29
N GLU A 130 -36.31 -3.36 8.19
CA GLU A 130 -35.39 -4.29 8.84
C GLU A 130 -34.73 -5.30 7.92
N THR A 131 -35.47 -5.85 6.95
CA THR A 131 -34.90 -6.85 6.01
C THR A 131 -33.92 -6.18 5.07
N HIS A 132 -34.26 -5.01 4.57
CA HIS A 132 -33.41 -4.27 3.65
C HIS A 132 -32.13 -3.76 4.33
N PHE A 133 -32.23 -3.29 5.56
CA PHE A 133 -31.04 -2.92 6.36
C PHE A 133 -30.09 -4.11 6.55
N ARG A 134 -30.63 -5.29 6.90
CA ARG A 134 -29.80 -6.52 7.08
C ARG A 134 -29.12 -6.93 5.77
N GLU A 135 -29.81 -6.83 4.64
CA GLU A 135 -29.24 -7.12 3.32
C GLU A 135 -28.09 -6.16 2.97
N LEU A 136 -28.25 -4.86 3.25
CA LEU A 136 -27.19 -3.88 3.05
C LEU A 136 -26.02 -4.11 4.01
N LEU A 137 -26.30 -4.41 5.27
CA LEU A 137 -25.27 -4.70 6.28
C LEU A 137 -24.44 -5.94 5.90
N ALA A 138 -25.06 -6.94 5.28
CA ALA A 138 -24.37 -8.13 4.79
C ALA A 138 -23.40 -7.84 3.63
N GLN A 139 -23.59 -6.73 2.89
CA GLN A 139 -22.68 -6.31 1.81
C GLN A 139 -21.44 -5.60 2.32
N VAL A 140 -21.48 -5.02 3.53
CA VAL A 140 -20.38 -4.23 4.08
C VAL A 140 -19.05 -4.99 4.11
N PRO A 141 -18.96 -6.25 4.60
CA PRO A 141 -17.71 -6.98 4.63
C PRO A 141 -17.07 -7.15 3.24
N LEU A 142 -17.87 -7.37 2.21
CA LEU A 142 -17.39 -7.56 0.83
C LEU A 142 -16.77 -6.28 0.28
N VAL A 143 -17.45 -5.14 0.47
CA VAL A 143 -16.98 -3.85 -0.03
C VAL A 143 -15.76 -3.38 0.76
N MET A 144 -15.71 -3.65 2.07
CA MET A 144 -14.53 -3.39 2.90
C MET A 144 -13.32 -4.24 2.48
N GLN A 145 -13.50 -5.53 2.23
CA GLN A 145 -12.45 -6.43 1.74
C GLN A 145 -11.91 -5.97 0.38
N GLN A 146 -12.78 -5.52 -0.52
CA GLN A 146 -12.33 -4.96 -1.79
C GLN A 146 -11.49 -3.70 -1.58
N PHE A 147 -11.90 -2.78 -0.70
CA PHE A 147 -11.14 -1.60 -0.38
C PHE A 147 -9.76 -1.94 0.21
N GLU A 148 -9.69 -2.89 1.14
CA GLU A 148 -8.41 -3.39 1.69
C GLU A 148 -7.53 -4.04 0.61
N ALA A 149 -8.10 -4.81 -0.31
CA ALA A 149 -7.37 -5.44 -1.40
C ALA A 149 -6.70 -4.40 -2.30
N GLU A 150 -7.44 -3.35 -2.68
CA GLU A 150 -6.91 -2.24 -3.48
C GLU A 150 -5.79 -1.48 -2.75
N ILE A 151 -5.94 -1.26 -1.43
CA ILE A 151 -4.89 -0.66 -0.60
C ILE A 151 -3.62 -1.53 -0.61
N ARG A 152 -3.75 -2.85 -0.44
CA ARG A 152 -2.60 -3.77 -0.46
C ARG A 152 -1.88 -3.73 -1.79
N VAL A 153 -2.62 -3.73 -2.90
CA VAL A 153 -2.05 -3.62 -4.24
C VAL A 153 -1.29 -2.28 -4.40
N GLU A 154 -1.90 -1.16 -4.00
CA GLU A 154 -1.26 0.15 -4.11
C GLU A 154 -0.01 0.29 -3.24
N LEU A 155 -0.03 -0.28 -2.03
CA LEU A 155 1.10 -0.26 -1.11
C LEU A 155 2.18 -1.30 -1.46
N GLY A 156 1.96 -2.14 -2.48
CA GLY A 156 2.89 -3.22 -2.85
C GLY A 156 3.04 -4.27 -1.75
N ILE A 157 2.01 -4.45 -0.92
CA ILE A 157 1.99 -5.52 0.08
C ILE A 157 1.62 -6.79 -0.68
N GLU A 158 2.59 -7.69 -0.83
CA GLU A 158 2.32 -9.00 -1.44
C GLU A 158 1.20 -9.69 -0.66
N THR A 159 0.11 -9.93 -1.33
CA THR A 159 -0.92 -10.83 -0.85
C THR A 159 -0.33 -12.22 -1.05
N ASP A 160 0.14 -12.86 0.01
CA ASP A 160 0.42 -14.29 -0.06
C ASP A 160 -0.79 -14.96 -0.70
N PRO A 161 -0.62 -15.69 -1.82
CA PRO A 161 -1.75 -16.42 -2.38
C PRO A 161 -2.30 -17.28 -1.25
N PRO A 162 -3.64 -17.40 -1.12
CA PRO A 162 -4.24 -18.19 -0.07
C PRO A 162 -3.50 -19.52 -0.04
N GLN A 163 -2.86 -19.83 1.08
CA GLN A 163 -2.11 -21.09 1.24
C GLN A 163 -3.11 -22.20 0.90
N SER A 164 -3.03 -22.68 -0.33
CA SER A 164 -3.82 -23.83 -0.73
C SER A 164 -3.42 -24.91 0.26
N LEU A 165 -4.39 -25.42 1.03
CA LEU A 165 -4.23 -26.51 1.99
C LEU A 165 -3.70 -27.81 1.36
N ASN A 166 -3.18 -27.75 0.14
CA ASN A 166 -2.42 -28.76 -0.55
C ASN A 166 -0.93 -28.66 -0.26
N GLY A 167 -0.55 -28.51 1.02
CA GLY A 167 0.83 -28.56 1.53
C GLY A 167 1.45 -29.96 1.50
N GLY A 168 1.33 -30.70 0.40
CA GLY A 168 1.82 -32.09 0.33
C GLY A 168 2.84 -32.41 -0.77
N ARG A 169 3.20 -31.51 -1.68
CA ARG A 169 4.00 -31.92 -2.84
C ARG A 169 5.27 -31.12 -3.18
N ARG A 170 5.62 -30.06 -2.51
CA ARG A 170 6.86 -29.30 -2.80
C ARG A 170 8.11 -29.73 -2.03
N GLY A 171 8.01 -30.66 -1.08
CA GLY A 171 9.17 -31.17 -0.30
C GLY A 171 10.01 -32.24 -1.02
N ARG A 172 9.67 -32.72 -2.21
CA ARG A 172 10.37 -33.86 -2.86
C ARG A 172 11.24 -33.51 -4.06
N GLN A 173 11.34 -32.28 -4.49
CA GLN A 173 12.16 -31.95 -5.69
C GLN A 173 13.55 -31.39 -5.41
N LEU A 174 13.92 -31.11 -4.17
CA LEU A 174 15.26 -30.57 -3.83
C LEU A 174 16.32 -31.62 -3.47
N LEU A 175 15.97 -32.91 -3.46
CA LEU A 175 16.93 -33.97 -3.10
C LEU A 175 17.41 -34.82 -4.28
N ARG A 176 17.22 -34.41 -5.54
CA ARG A 176 17.65 -35.18 -6.71
C ARG A 176 18.60 -34.43 -7.63
N ARG A 177 19.67 -33.87 -7.06
CA ARG A 177 20.87 -33.46 -7.81
C ARG A 177 22.12 -33.78 -6.97
N VAL A 178 22.40 -35.08 -6.81
CA VAL A 178 23.75 -35.55 -6.53
C VAL A 178 24.35 -35.83 -7.88
N PRO A 179 25.45 -35.18 -8.28
CA PRO A 179 26.16 -35.56 -9.52
C PRO A 179 26.82 -36.93 -9.30
N ALA A 180 26.53 -37.86 -10.20
CA ALA A 180 27.19 -39.14 -10.25
C ALA A 180 28.69 -38.93 -10.47
N SER A 181 29.46 -39.34 -9.49
CA SER A 181 30.93 -39.42 -9.57
C SER A 181 31.32 -40.41 -10.65
N ARG A 182 32.17 -39.95 -11.52
CA ARG A 182 32.83 -40.62 -12.62
C ARG A 182 33.76 -41.71 -12.03
N GLU A 183 33.40 -42.96 -12.14
CA GLU A 183 34.33 -44.07 -11.92
C GLU A 183 35.23 -44.19 -13.15
N GLU A 184 36.52 -43.90 -12.93
CA GLU A 184 37.58 -44.14 -13.87
C GLU A 184 37.82 -45.64 -13.94
N GLU A 185 37.57 -46.18 -15.10
CA GLU A 185 37.98 -47.50 -15.54
C GLU A 185 39.50 -47.53 -15.77
N SER A 186 40.23 -48.07 -14.82
CA SER A 186 41.64 -48.41 -14.98
C SER A 186 41.73 -49.85 -15.45
N GLY A 187 41.91 -49.99 -16.75
CA GLY A 187 42.30 -51.30 -17.34
C GLY A 187 43.71 -51.66 -16.96
N VAL A 188 43.88 -52.88 -16.53
CA VAL A 188 45.19 -53.55 -16.50
C VAL A 188 45.10 -54.89 -17.25
N THR A 189 45.90 -54.91 -18.25
CA THR A 189 46.38 -56.06 -19.09
C THR A 189 46.87 -57.27 -18.28
N GLY A 190 46.62 -58.42 -18.79
CA GLY A 190 47.21 -59.71 -18.45
C GLY A 190 46.77 -60.75 -19.45
#